data_463ffb6ba8420043aa0bdde33f9cfd2f
#
_entry.id   463ffb6ba8420043aa0bdde33f9cfd2f
#
_cell.length_a   1.000
_cell.length_b   1.000
_cell.length_c   1.000
_cell.angle_alpha   90.00
_cell.angle_beta   90.00
_cell.angle_gamma   90.00
#
_symmetry.space_group_name_H-M   'P 1'
#
loop_
_entity.id
_entity.type
_entity.pdbx_description
1 polymer ?
#
loop_
_entity_poly.entity_id
_entity_poly.type
_entity_poly.pdbx_seq_one_letter_code
_entity_poly.pdbx_strand_id
1 'polypeptide(L)'
;SLRNVEKKKINHSGRSHVGETMQLEGDLRTSGSIDIAGLVNGNIFVSETTITETGSIRGLVEATTIEVNGHVEGKISADTVIIGKTAVIKGDIFFKNTLKTEEGADIDGYIKRANNGKSNSEEDITIEEIVEREESITKPKPIHVVQQKKAV
;
A
#
# COMPACT_ATOMS: atom_id res chain seq x y z
N SER A 1 30.80 16.66 19.38
CA SER A 1 30.46 16.61 20.76
C SER A 1 29.05 16.12 20.97
N LEU A 2 28.75 15.71 22.13
CA LEU A 2 27.43 15.24 22.43
C LEU A 2 26.39 16.30 22.19
N ARG A 3 26.74 17.51 22.45
CA ARG A 3 25.81 18.59 22.30
C ARG A 3 25.40 18.74 20.88
N ASN A 4 26.31 18.56 19.95
CA ASN A 4 25.97 18.63 18.57
C ASN A 4 25.06 17.48 18.15
N VAL A 5 25.33 16.32 18.70
CA VAL A 5 24.48 15.19 18.41
C VAL A 5 23.07 15.45 18.92
N GLU A 6 22.98 16.01 20.10
CA GLU A 6 21.67 16.30 20.66
C GLU A 6 20.90 17.31 19.87
N LYS A 7 21.59 18.28 19.33
CA LYS A 7 20.92 19.29 18.54
C LYS A 7 20.56 18.83 17.18
N LYS A 8 21.17 17.77 16.75
CA LYS A 8 20.81 17.23 15.47
C LYS A 8 19.40 16.73 15.55
N LYS A 9 18.54 17.33 14.79
CA LYS A 9 17.16 16.91 14.81
C LYS A 9 17.03 15.50 14.34
N ILE A 10 16.14 14.78 14.99
CA ILE A 10 15.76 13.49 14.47
C ILE A 10 15.06 13.74 13.16
N ASN A 11 15.63 13.19 12.13
CA ASN A 11 15.12 13.41 10.79
C ASN A 11 14.14 12.31 10.46
N HIS A 12 12.85 12.62 10.58
CA HIS A 12 11.82 11.64 10.30
C HIS A 12 11.67 11.38 8.82
N SER A 13 12.36 12.15 7.99
CA SER A 13 12.35 11.89 6.57
C SER A 13 13.60 11.15 6.13
N GLY A 14 14.32 10.56 7.08
CA GLY A 14 15.45 9.72 6.74
C GLY A 14 15.05 8.61 5.79
N ARG A 15 15.99 8.22 4.93
CA ARG A 15 15.70 7.27 3.88
C ARG A 15 16.45 5.99 4.10
N SER A 16 15.73 4.88 4.07
CA SER A 16 16.30 3.56 4.22
C SER A 16 16.25 2.86 2.87
N HIS A 17 16.89 1.70 2.79
CA HIS A 17 17.01 1.04 1.51
C HIS A 17 17.12 -0.47 1.70
N VAL A 18 16.29 -1.21 0.97
CA VAL A 18 16.41 -2.65 0.91
C VAL A 18 17.00 -2.97 -0.45
N GLY A 19 18.26 -3.42 -0.45
CA GLY A 19 19.02 -3.62 -1.68
C GLY A 19 18.56 -4.82 -2.49
N GLU A 20 19.03 -4.89 -3.71
CA GLU A 20 18.55 -5.87 -4.68
C GLU A 20 18.76 -7.31 -4.26
N THR A 21 19.81 -7.55 -3.49
CA THR A 21 20.11 -8.92 -3.09
C THR A 21 19.52 -9.28 -1.74
N MET A 22 18.80 -8.36 -1.11
CA MET A 22 18.24 -8.63 0.21
C MET A 22 16.89 -9.30 0.10
N GLN A 23 16.67 -10.20 1.05
CA GLN A 23 15.38 -10.83 1.26
C GLN A 23 15.02 -10.62 2.72
N LEU A 24 13.88 -10.01 2.95
CA LEU A 24 13.40 -9.76 4.30
C LEU A 24 12.08 -10.45 4.52
N GLU A 25 11.96 -11.06 5.69
CA GLU A 25 10.71 -11.68 6.11
C GLU A 25 10.30 -11.05 7.41
N GLY A 26 9.11 -10.49 7.46
CA GLY A 26 8.64 -9.82 8.64
C GLY A 26 8.20 -8.42 8.31
N ASP A 27 7.80 -7.69 9.34
CA ASP A 27 7.24 -6.38 9.16
C ASP A 27 8.31 -5.31 9.24
N LEU A 28 8.13 -4.28 8.42
CA LEU A 28 8.99 -3.11 8.44
C LEU A 28 8.18 -1.91 8.86
N ARG A 29 8.75 -1.11 9.75
CA ARG A 29 8.05 0.07 10.23
C ARG A 29 9.05 1.20 10.39
N THR A 30 8.73 2.33 9.77
CA THR A 30 9.55 3.53 9.92
C THR A 30 8.68 4.75 9.71
N SER A 31 9.02 5.83 10.39
CA SER A 31 8.33 7.09 10.16
C SER A 31 8.94 7.85 8.99
N GLY A 32 10.00 7.35 8.41
CA GLY A 32 10.67 8.00 7.29
C GLY A 32 10.32 7.33 5.98
N SER A 33 11.28 7.34 5.07
CA SER A 33 11.12 6.80 3.72
C SER A 33 11.95 5.56 3.54
N ILE A 34 11.50 4.68 2.66
CA ILE A 34 12.26 3.49 2.36
C ILE A 34 12.12 3.16 0.87
N ASP A 35 13.25 2.81 0.27
CA ASP A 35 13.27 2.31 -1.11
C ASP A 35 13.41 0.80 -1.06
N ILE A 36 12.57 0.10 -1.77
CA ILE A 36 12.58 -1.35 -1.79
C ILE A 36 13.05 -1.80 -3.17
N ALA A 37 14.26 -2.31 -3.22
CA ALA A 37 14.82 -2.85 -4.46
C ALA A 37 15.00 -4.36 -4.39
N GLY A 38 14.76 -4.95 -3.22
CA GLY A 38 14.87 -6.39 -3.01
C GLY A 38 13.52 -6.99 -2.73
N LEU A 39 13.53 -8.09 -2.02
CA LEU A 39 12.34 -8.89 -1.76
C LEU A 39 11.91 -8.74 -0.33
N VAL A 40 10.63 -8.42 -0.12
CA VAL A 40 10.08 -8.30 1.22
C VAL A 40 8.80 -9.12 1.29
N ASN A 41 8.76 -10.06 2.24
CA ASN A 41 7.55 -10.79 2.57
C ASN A 41 7.11 -10.33 3.94
N GLY A 42 6.04 -9.53 4.00
CA GLY A 42 5.55 -9.01 5.25
C GLY A 42 4.84 -7.71 5.02
N ASN A 43 4.59 -7.01 6.10
CA ASN A 43 3.82 -5.77 6.05
C ASN A 43 4.76 -4.59 6.24
N ILE A 44 4.50 -3.54 5.48
CA ILE A 44 5.34 -2.36 5.48
C ILE A 44 4.49 -1.17 5.88
N PHE A 45 4.93 -0.46 6.92
CA PHE A 45 4.23 0.72 7.44
C PHE A 45 5.23 1.86 7.47
N VAL A 46 5.07 2.80 6.55
CA VAL A 46 6.07 3.86 6.37
C VAL A 46 5.38 5.15 5.98
N SER A 47 6.13 6.25 5.98
CA SER A 47 5.60 7.50 5.43
C SER A 47 5.62 7.48 3.93
N GLU A 48 6.77 7.16 3.35
CA GLU A 48 6.91 7.13 1.90
C GLU A 48 7.71 5.94 1.49
N THR A 49 7.31 5.31 0.41
CA THR A 49 8.10 4.21 -0.10
C THR A 49 8.04 4.19 -1.61
N THR A 50 9.16 3.77 -2.19
CA THR A 50 9.28 3.51 -3.61
C THR A 50 9.68 2.05 -3.78
N ILE A 51 8.88 1.33 -4.55
CA ILE A 51 9.20 -0.04 -4.94
C ILE A 51 9.85 0.08 -6.30
N THR A 52 11.15 -0.15 -6.37
CA THR A 52 11.87 0.01 -7.62
C THR A 52 11.58 -1.15 -8.56
N GLU A 53 12.10 -1.08 -9.78
CA GLU A 53 11.82 -2.11 -10.78
C GLU A 53 12.23 -3.50 -10.32
N THR A 54 13.27 -3.57 -9.49
CA THR A 54 13.72 -4.86 -8.99
C THR A 54 13.08 -5.23 -7.66
N GLY A 55 12.27 -4.33 -7.11
CA GLY A 55 11.64 -4.59 -5.83
C GLY A 55 10.43 -5.50 -5.96
N SER A 56 10.17 -6.27 -4.92
CA SER A 56 9.03 -7.17 -4.92
C SER A 56 8.53 -7.30 -3.48
N ILE A 57 7.24 -7.09 -3.31
CA ILE A 57 6.64 -7.15 -1.98
C ILE A 57 5.47 -8.10 -2.01
N ARG A 58 5.39 -8.94 -1.00
CA ARG A 58 4.21 -9.74 -0.73
C ARG A 58 3.70 -9.38 0.64
N GLY A 59 2.52 -8.76 0.69
CA GLY A 59 1.92 -8.37 1.94
C GLY A 59 1.19 -7.07 1.80
N LEU A 60 1.09 -6.36 2.91
CA LEU A 60 0.40 -5.08 2.96
C LEU A 60 1.45 -3.97 2.94
N VAL A 61 1.19 -2.95 2.15
CA VAL A 61 1.98 -1.73 2.22
C VAL A 61 1.04 -0.60 2.61
N GLU A 62 1.34 -0.01 3.75
CA GLU A 62 0.56 1.12 4.24
C GLU A 62 1.48 2.32 4.35
N ALA A 63 1.16 3.40 3.64
CA ALA A 63 2.03 4.55 3.57
C ALA A 63 1.20 5.80 3.36
N THR A 64 1.83 6.95 3.54
CA THR A 64 1.20 8.19 3.10
C THR A 64 1.34 8.30 1.59
N THR A 65 2.52 8.00 1.07
CA THR A 65 2.76 8.03 -0.36
C THR A 65 3.51 6.79 -0.78
N ILE A 66 3.05 6.14 -1.83
CA ILE A 66 3.74 5.00 -2.38
C ILE A 66 3.89 5.17 -3.88
N GLU A 67 5.08 4.89 -4.36
CA GLU A 67 5.37 4.83 -5.78
C GLU A 67 5.78 3.41 -6.12
N VAL A 68 5.12 2.80 -7.09
CA VAL A 68 5.38 1.43 -7.46
C VAL A 68 5.91 1.36 -8.88
N ASN A 69 7.10 0.83 -9.02
CA ASN A 69 7.69 0.54 -10.33
C ASN A 69 8.09 -0.93 -10.44
N GLY A 70 7.87 -1.68 -9.37
CA GLY A 70 8.20 -3.10 -9.32
C GLY A 70 6.95 -3.92 -9.07
N HIS A 71 7.10 -4.97 -8.30
CA HIS A 71 6.04 -5.94 -8.07
C HIS A 71 5.46 -5.80 -6.68
N VAL A 72 4.13 -5.83 -6.59
CA VAL A 72 3.45 -5.88 -5.30
C VAL A 72 2.34 -6.91 -5.40
N GLU A 73 2.33 -7.82 -4.47
CA GLU A 73 1.28 -8.82 -4.38
C GLU A 73 0.66 -8.71 -3.01
N GLY A 74 -0.60 -8.28 -2.95
CA GLY A 74 -1.29 -8.10 -1.68
C GLY A 74 -2.12 -6.83 -1.69
N LYS A 75 -1.89 -5.98 -0.72
CA LYS A 75 -2.75 -4.81 -0.55
C LYS A 75 -1.90 -3.56 -0.40
N ILE A 76 -2.34 -2.52 -1.07
CA ILE A 76 -1.72 -1.20 -0.96
C ILE A 76 -2.75 -0.25 -0.38
N SER A 77 -2.35 0.50 0.64
CA SER A 77 -3.22 1.48 1.26
C SER A 77 -2.40 2.74 1.50
N ALA A 78 -2.77 3.83 0.85
CA ALA A 78 -2.01 5.07 0.97
C ALA A 78 -2.89 6.26 0.66
N ASP A 79 -2.43 7.44 1.05
CA ASP A 79 -3.12 8.65 0.66
C ASP A 79 -2.90 8.92 -0.82
N THR A 80 -1.66 8.77 -1.27
CA THR A 80 -1.28 8.99 -2.66
C THR A 80 -0.60 7.74 -3.18
N VAL A 81 -1.09 7.25 -4.32
CA VAL A 81 -0.54 6.07 -4.97
C VAL A 81 -0.12 6.45 -6.37
N ILE A 82 1.14 6.21 -6.68
CA ILE A 82 1.71 6.50 -7.99
C ILE A 82 2.20 5.18 -8.56
N ILE A 83 1.67 4.82 -9.72
CA ILE A 83 1.99 3.54 -10.33
C ILE A 83 2.67 3.80 -11.66
N GLY A 84 3.94 3.42 -11.73
CA GLY A 84 4.75 3.64 -12.90
C GLY A 84 4.52 2.55 -13.94
N LYS A 85 5.10 2.76 -15.11
CA LYS A 85 4.82 1.90 -16.26
C LYS A 85 5.36 0.49 -16.12
N THR A 86 6.34 0.29 -15.23
CA THR A 86 6.90 -1.05 -15.06
C THR A 86 6.27 -1.79 -13.89
N ALA A 87 5.27 -1.21 -13.26
CA ALA A 87 4.65 -1.82 -12.09
C ALA A 87 3.81 -3.03 -12.47
N VAL A 88 3.87 -4.04 -11.64
CA VAL A 88 2.99 -5.20 -11.72
C VAL A 88 2.39 -5.40 -10.35
N ILE A 89 1.08 -5.21 -10.26
CA ILE A 89 0.39 -5.27 -8.98
C ILE A 89 -0.70 -6.31 -9.05
N LYS A 90 -0.68 -7.24 -8.12
CA LYS A 90 -1.72 -8.25 -7.99
C LYS A 90 -2.33 -8.11 -6.62
N GLY A 91 -3.53 -7.55 -6.57
CA GLY A 91 -4.21 -7.32 -5.32
C GLY A 91 -4.94 -6.01 -5.34
N ASP A 92 -5.26 -5.52 -4.17
CA ASP A 92 -6.16 -4.39 -4.04
C ASP A 92 -5.42 -3.13 -3.68
N ILE A 93 -5.87 -2.03 -4.26
CA ILE A 93 -5.28 -0.72 -4.03
C ILE A 93 -6.34 0.19 -3.44
N PHE A 94 -6.01 0.76 -2.28
CA PHE A 94 -6.89 1.73 -1.62
C PHE A 94 -6.12 3.04 -1.51
N PHE A 95 -6.72 4.11 -2.02
CA PHE A 95 -6.09 5.43 -1.95
C PHE A 95 -7.10 6.44 -1.41
N LYS A 96 -6.60 7.47 -0.74
CA LYS A 96 -7.49 8.48 -0.19
C LYS A 96 -7.62 9.68 -1.10
N ASN A 97 -6.51 10.17 -1.60
CA ASN A 97 -6.51 11.46 -2.29
C ASN A 97 -6.20 11.33 -3.75
N THR A 98 -5.15 10.64 -4.11
CA THR A 98 -4.63 10.67 -5.47
C THR A 98 -4.20 9.29 -5.93
N LEU A 99 -4.60 8.95 -7.13
CA LEU A 99 -4.07 7.77 -7.81
C LEU A 99 -3.61 8.20 -9.18
N LYS A 100 -2.33 7.95 -9.48
CA LYS A 100 -1.78 8.19 -10.80
C LYS A 100 -1.28 6.88 -11.35
N THR A 101 -1.60 6.59 -12.59
CA THR A 101 -1.18 5.36 -13.22
C THR A 101 -0.63 5.68 -14.59
N GLU A 102 0.57 5.22 -14.88
CA GLU A 102 1.17 5.40 -16.19
C GLU A 102 0.77 4.27 -17.10
N GLU A 103 0.69 4.57 -18.37
CA GLU A 103 0.42 3.56 -19.38
C GLU A 103 1.51 2.50 -19.34
N GLY A 104 1.12 1.25 -19.40
CA GLY A 104 2.06 0.13 -19.31
C GLY A 104 1.98 -0.61 -18.00
N ALA A 105 1.44 0.02 -16.97
CA ALA A 105 1.30 -0.64 -15.68
C ALA A 105 0.33 -1.81 -15.79
N ASP A 106 0.62 -2.86 -15.05
CA ASP A 106 -0.20 -4.08 -15.05
C ASP A 106 -0.82 -4.23 -13.67
N ILE A 107 -2.13 -3.99 -13.59
CA ILE A 107 -2.83 -4.04 -12.31
C ILE A 107 -3.93 -5.07 -12.41
N ASP A 108 -3.88 -6.05 -11.51
CA ASP A 108 -4.85 -7.12 -11.46
C ASP A 108 -5.46 -7.14 -10.06
N GLY A 109 -6.61 -6.53 -9.92
CA GLY A 109 -7.28 -6.43 -8.63
C GLY A 109 -8.17 -5.21 -8.60
N TYR A 110 -8.64 -4.88 -7.41
CA TYR A 110 -9.55 -3.77 -7.23
C TYR A 110 -8.81 -2.50 -6.90
N ILE A 111 -9.35 -1.39 -7.38
CA ILE A 111 -8.85 -0.07 -7.05
C ILE A 111 -10.01 0.70 -6.45
N LYS A 112 -9.82 1.25 -5.28
CA LYS A 112 -10.90 1.90 -4.60
C LYS A 112 -10.41 3.11 -3.83
N ARG A 113 -11.19 4.18 -3.88
CA ARG A 113 -10.90 5.34 -3.05
C ARG A 113 -11.39 5.05 -1.65
N ALA A 114 -10.51 5.17 -0.67
CA ALA A 114 -10.88 4.90 0.71
C ALA A 114 -11.69 6.08 1.25
N ASN A 115 -12.61 5.75 2.15
CA ASN A 115 -13.35 6.80 2.82
C ASN A 115 -12.46 7.51 3.80
N ASN A 116 -12.74 8.76 3.99
CA ASN A 116 -11.96 9.58 4.89
C ASN A 116 -12.41 9.45 6.31
N GLY A 117 -12.62 8.27 6.75
CA GLY A 117 -13.00 8.16 8.12
C GLY A 117 -14.38 8.62 8.44
N LYS A 118 -15.11 8.96 7.53
CA LYS A 118 -16.45 9.21 7.84
C LYS A 118 -17.17 7.95 7.96
N SER A 119 -16.98 7.75 8.00
CA SER A 119 -17.39 6.71 7.88
C SER A 119 -18.00 6.09 8.04
N ASN A 120 -18.05 6.04 8.13
CA ASN A 120 -18.38 5.48 8.22
C ASN A 120 -18.53 4.71 8.46
N SER A 121 -18.80 4.53 8.64
CA SER A 121 -18.81 3.93 8.72
C SER A 121 -18.97 3.03 8.55
N GLU A 122 -19.33 2.69 8.43
CA GLU A 122 -19.38 1.99 8.07
C GLU A 122 -19.06 1.37 7.38
N GLU A 123 -18.97 1.42 7.05
CA GLU A 123 -18.49 0.96 6.18
C GLU A 123 -17.57 0.48 5.99
N ASP A 124 -17.44 0.52 6.36
CA ASP A 124 -16.48 0.16 5.98
C ASP A 124 -16.03 -0.56 6.00
N ILE A 125 -16.19 -0.79 6.18
CA ILE A 125 -15.73 -1.34 5.98
C ILE A 125 -15.30 -2.05 6.13
N THR A 126 -15.69 -2.29 6.20
CA THR A 126 -15.34 -2.91 6.04
C THR A 126 -15.06 -3.76 5.84
N ILE A 127 -15.27 -3.95 5.98
CA ILE A 127 -15.04 -4.71 5.48
C ILE A 127 -15.17 -5.58 5.83
N GLU A 128 -15.81 -5.65 6.19
CA GLU A 128 -16.02 -6.26 6.21
C GLU A 128 -16.77 -6.44 5.94
N GLU A 129 -17.37 -5.97 6.09
CA GLU A 129 -17.89 -5.88 5.46
C GLU A 129 -17.92 -6.14 4.56
N ILE A 130 -18.02 -6.19 4.33
CA ILE A 130 -17.84 -6.35 3.19
C ILE A 130 -17.53 -7.15 2.81
N VAL A 131 -17.71 -7.32 2.88
CA VAL A 131 -17.42 -8.03 2.33
C VAL A 131 -18.00 -8.66 2.49
N GLU A 132 -18.76 -8.48 2.97
CA GLU A 132 -19.26 -8.75 2.99
C GLU A 132 -20.08 -8.68 2.56
N ARG A 133 -20.65 -8.48 2.94
CA ARG A 133 -21.22 -8.21 2.32
C ARG A 133 -21.13 -8.51 1.55
N GLU A 134 -21.05 -8.39 1.28
CA GLU A 134 -20.73 -8.45 0.59
C GLU A 134 -20.53 -9.08 0.18
N GLU A 135 -21.01 -9.53 0.77
CA GLU A 135 -20.67 -9.83 0.47
C GLU A 135 -20.75 -10.02 -0.09
N SER A 136 -21.39 -10.23 0.36
CA SER A 136 -21.26 -10.07 -0.07
C SER A 136 -21.06 -10.12 -0.90
N ILE A 137 -21.60 -10.31 -0.98
CA ILE A 137 -21.19 -10.06 -1.63
C ILE A 137 -20.72 -10.61 -2.27
N THR A 138 -21.24 -10.97 -2.08
CA THR A 138 -20.57 -11.11 -2.50
C THR A 138 -20.29 -11.40 -3.15
N LYS A 139 -20.43 -11.78 -2.87
CA LYS A 139 -20.00 -11.78 -3.15
C LYS A 139 -19.81 -11.54 -3.96
N PRO A 140 -20.56 -12.07 -3.62
CA PRO A 140 -20.16 -11.59 -4.08
C PRO A 140 -20.15 -11.19 -4.63
N LYS A 141 -20.09 -11.23 -4.25
CA LYS A 141 -19.83 -10.61 -4.24
C LYS A 141 -19.56 -10.03 -4.78
N PRO A 142 -20.25 -10.67 -4.28
CA PRO A 142 -19.78 -9.92 -4.44
C PRO A 142 -19.58 -9.26 -4.91
N ILE A 143 -19.90 -9.53 -4.22
CA ILE A 143 -19.46 -8.71 -4.25
C ILE A 143 -19.33 -8.36 -4.56
N HIS A 144 -19.41 -8.39 -4.05
CA HIS A 144 -19.01 -7.92 -3.95
C HIS A 144 -18.99 -7.41 -4.14
N VAL A 145 -19.27 -8.00 -3.16
CA VAL A 145 -18.93 -7.34 -3.02
C VAL A 145 -19.15 -6.83 -3.23
N VAL A 146 -19.80 -7.04 -2.81
CA VAL A 146 -19.59 -6.39 -2.75
C VAL A 146 -20.07 -5.99 -3.05
N GLN A 147 -20.67 -6.08 -2.82
CA GLN A 147 -20.73 -5.70 -2.82
C GLN A 147 -21.19 -5.38 -3.14
N GLN A 148 -21.77 -5.63 -2.59
CA GLN A 148 -21.82 -5.39 -2.62
C GLN A 148 -22.30 -5.36 -2.82
N LYS A 149 -22.72 -5.76 -2.35
CA LYS A 149 -22.74 -5.80 -2.22
C LYS A 149 -23.09 -5.78 -2.62
N LYS A 150 -23.50 -5.99 -2.32
CA LYS A 150 -23.32 -5.96 -2.44
C LYS A 150 -23.36 -5.92 -3.05
N ALA A 151 -24.07 -6.17 -2.83
CA ALA A 151 -23.55 -6.03 -3.15
C ALA A 151 -23.65 -5.99 -3.56
N VAL A 152 -24.20 -6.11 -3.41
CA VAL A 152 -23.57 -6.03 -3.62
C VAL A 152 -23.65 -5.92 -3.86
#